data_66364fa1e70326d45576cee94a451923
#
_entry.id   66364fa1e70326d45576cee94a451923
#
_cell.length_a   1.000
_cell.length_b   1.000
_cell.length_c   1.000
_cell.angle_alpha   90.00
_cell.angle_beta   90.00
_cell.angle_gamma   90.00
#
_symmetry.space_group_name_H-M   'P 1'
#
loop_
_entity.id
_entity.type
_entity.pdbx_description
1 polymer ?
#
loop_
_entity_poly.entity_id
_entity_poly.type
_entity_poly.pdbx_seq_one_letter_code
_entity_poly.pdbx_strand_id
1 'polypeptide(L)'
;FSTPVVSADGTIYVGCKNKKLFALTSDGKIKWMYFVGSDIYSSPAISTDGTIYVGAWDGKLYAINPNGTLKWTYNTAASILSSSPAIDADGIVYIGSRDGRLYAISPEGRIKWSFMTMARIDSSPSINEDGILYIGSQNGKLYALDTKDKGKLVWEYNIESRIDATAAISADGTIYVGAKNGNLYAINPDGTLKWTFNTGDTISSSATVSADGTILVASWNGNLYSIKPDGSLKEKQNVSRFTLISSPSIDSHGTVYIGSTDWKVYAFGK
;
A
#
# COMPACT_ATOMS: atom_id res chain seq x y z
N PHE A 1 3.20 9.56 2.34
CA PHE A 1 4.57 9.56 2.87
C PHE A 1 4.98 8.14 3.23
N SER A 2 6.29 7.83 3.14
CA SER A 2 6.83 6.49 3.40
C SER A 2 6.51 6.03 4.82
N THR A 3 5.93 4.84 4.96
CA THR A 3 5.76 4.14 6.24
C THR A 3 7.04 3.36 6.53
N PRO A 4 7.61 3.43 7.75
CA PRO A 4 8.75 2.61 8.11
C PRO A 4 8.42 1.12 8.09
N VAL A 5 9.40 0.29 7.74
CA VAL A 5 9.32 -1.17 7.85
C VAL A 5 10.44 -1.68 8.74
N VAL A 6 10.17 -2.73 9.51
CA VAL A 6 11.13 -3.31 10.46
C VAL A 6 11.51 -4.71 9.99
N SER A 7 12.82 -4.97 9.87
CA SER A 7 13.35 -6.30 9.57
C SER A 7 13.41 -7.20 10.81
N ALA A 8 13.64 -8.48 10.59
CA ALA A 8 13.71 -9.47 11.68
C ALA A 8 14.81 -9.18 12.71
N ASP A 9 15.90 -8.48 12.31
CA ASP A 9 16.98 -8.04 13.22
C ASP A 9 16.69 -6.73 13.96
N GLY A 10 15.47 -6.19 13.80
CA GLY A 10 15.05 -4.92 14.41
C GLY A 10 15.54 -3.66 13.68
N THR A 11 16.15 -3.79 12.49
CA THR A 11 16.55 -2.61 11.70
C THR A 11 15.31 -1.98 11.08
N ILE A 12 15.20 -0.65 11.20
CA ILE A 12 14.09 0.15 10.69
C ILE A 12 14.51 0.83 9.38
N TYR A 13 13.76 0.59 8.31
CA TYR A 13 13.99 1.23 7.01
C TYR A 13 12.90 2.24 6.72
N VAL A 14 13.29 3.44 6.24
CA VAL A 14 12.34 4.52 5.90
C VAL A 14 12.86 5.36 4.73
N GLY A 15 11.99 5.60 3.77
CA GLY A 15 12.24 6.53 2.66
C GLY A 15 11.91 7.97 3.05
N CYS A 16 12.62 8.94 2.46
CA CYS A 16 12.43 10.34 2.79
C CYS A 16 12.44 11.23 1.52
N LYS A 17 11.72 12.37 1.57
CA LYS A 17 11.77 13.43 0.55
C LYS A 17 13.13 14.09 0.40
N ASN A 18 14.06 13.89 1.35
CA ASN A 18 15.43 14.34 1.21
C ASN A 18 16.29 13.43 0.30
N LYS A 19 15.64 12.59 -0.51
CA LYS A 19 16.26 11.71 -1.51
C LYS A 19 17.08 10.57 -0.92
N LYS A 20 16.83 10.20 0.33
CA LYS A 20 17.57 9.15 1.03
C LYS A 20 16.65 8.05 1.54
N LEU A 21 17.15 6.83 1.45
CA LEU A 21 16.67 5.68 2.22
C LEU A 21 17.58 5.56 3.46
N PHE A 22 16.96 5.48 4.62
CA PHE A 22 17.65 5.30 5.90
C PHE A 22 17.45 3.89 6.44
N ALA A 23 18.51 3.32 7.01
CA ALA A 23 18.45 2.19 7.91
C ALA A 23 18.82 2.66 9.31
N LEU A 24 17.94 2.42 10.26
CA LEU A 24 18.09 2.84 11.65
C LEU A 24 18.13 1.62 12.56
N THR A 25 18.83 1.75 13.68
CA THR A 25 18.71 0.81 14.81
C THR A 25 17.38 1.02 15.54
N SER A 26 16.97 0.07 16.37
CA SER A 26 15.75 0.17 17.19
C SER A 26 15.78 1.35 18.18
N ASP A 27 16.95 1.86 18.55
CA ASP A 27 17.13 3.06 19.37
C ASP A 27 17.25 4.36 18.53
N GLY A 28 16.98 4.29 17.22
CA GLY A 28 16.87 5.43 16.32
C GLY A 28 18.19 5.97 15.76
N LYS A 29 19.33 5.28 15.98
CA LYS A 29 20.61 5.68 15.38
C LYS A 29 20.72 5.22 13.94
N ILE A 30 21.40 6.03 13.09
CA ILE A 30 21.62 5.67 11.68
C ILE A 30 22.65 4.54 11.60
N LYS A 31 22.25 3.38 11.04
CA LYS A 31 23.17 2.30 10.64
C LYS A 31 23.85 2.66 9.32
N TRP A 32 23.04 3.08 8.35
CA TRP A 32 23.51 3.57 7.05
C TRP A 32 22.41 4.40 6.36
N MET A 33 22.80 5.13 5.32
CA MET A 33 21.88 5.81 4.40
C MET A 33 22.34 5.60 2.96
N TYR A 34 21.36 5.43 2.07
CA TYR A 34 21.60 5.34 0.63
C TYR A 34 20.98 6.56 -0.06
N PHE A 35 21.74 7.23 -0.92
CA PHE A 35 21.28 8.38 -1.69
C PHE A 35 20.63 7.88 -3.00
N VAL A 36 19.30 7.94 -3.07
CA VAL A 36 18.49 7.56 -4.23
C VAL A 36 18.54 8.61 -5.33
N GLY A 37 18.77 9.87 -4.97
CA GLY A 37 18.82 10.99 -5.92
C GLY A 37 17.47 11.62 -6.23
N SER A 38 16.39 11.02 -5.78
CA SER A 38 15.00 11.48 -5.99
C SER A 38 14.14 11.25 -4.76
N ASP A 39 13.02 11.97 -4.65
CA ASP A 39 12.09 11.86 -3.52
C ASP A 39 11.53 10.45 -3.40
N ILE A 40 11.45 9.96 -2.17
CA ILE A 40 10.88 8.66 -1.84
C ILE A 40 9.56 8.89 -1.07
N TYR A 41 8.46 8.50 -1.68
CA TYR A 41 7.13 8.51 -1.06
C TYR A 41 6.61 7.09 -0.79
N SER A 42 7.12 6.10 -1.53
CA SER A 42 6.77 4.70 -1.32
C SER A 42 7.32 4.20 0.01
N SER A 43 6.61 3.28 0.65
CA SER A 43 7.14 2.55 1.80
C SER A 43 8.10 1.47 1.31
N PRO A 44 9.22 1.21 2.01
CA PRO A 44 10.10 0.10 1.67
C PRO A 44 9.40 -1.25 1.85
N ALA A 45 9.83 -2.27 1.10
CA ALA A 45 9.50 -3.67 1.34
C ALA A 45 10.81 -4.46 1.53
N ILE A 46 10.76 -5.50 2.35
CA ILE A 46 11.94 -6.32 2.67
C ILE A 46 11.64 -7.77 2.24
N SER A 47 12.51 -8.35 1.41
CA SER A 47 12.44 -9.76 1.05
C SER A 47 13.08 -10.68 2.12
N THR A 48 12.88 -11.97 1.98
CA THR A 48 13.40 -12.99 2.92
C THR A 48 14.93 -13.01 2.98
N ASP A 49 15.63 -12.60 1.89
CA ASP A 49 17.09 -12.46 1.85
C ASP A 49 17.58 -11.13 2.45
N GLY A 50 16.66 -10.30 2.97
CA GLY A 50 16.94 -9.00 3.56
C GLY A 50 17.14 -7.87 2.54
N THR A 51 16.94 -8.10 1.25
CA THR A 51 16.99 -7.03 0.22
C THR A 51 15.85 -6.03 0.45
N ILE A 52 16.17 -4.75 0.43
CA ILE A 52 15.21 -3.66 0.62
C ILE A 52 14.83 -3.09 -0.75
N TYR A 53 13.53 -3.08 -1.05
CA TYR A 53 12.97 -2.52 -2.28
C TYR A 53 12.25 -1.21 -2.00
N VAL A 54 12.47 -0.21 -2.84
CA VAL A 54 11.80 1.10 -2.71
C VAL A 54 11.61 1.75 -4.08
N GLY A 55 10.42 2.28 -4.33
CA GLY A 55 10.12 3.08 -5.51
C GLY A 55 10.43 4.56 -5.28
N ALA A 56 10.85 5.28 -6.31
CA ALA A 56 11.18 6.69 -6.21
C ALA A 56 10.55 7.54 -7.33
N TRP A 57 10.49 8.84 -7.11
CA TRP A 57 9.91 9.80 -8.06
C TRP A 57 10.60 9.82 -9.42
N ASP A 58 11.87 9.40 -9.52
CA ASP A 58 12.61 9.30 -10.78
C ASP A 58 12.16 8.12 -11.66
N GLY A 59 11.15 7.37 -11.24
CA GLY A 59 10.61 6.23 -11.97
C GLY A 59 11.41 4.94 -11.79
N LYS A 60 12.31 4.89 -10.82
CA LYS A 60 13.09 3.68 -10.56
C LYS A 60 12.59 2.92 -9.34
N LEU A 61 12.56 1.61 -9.48
CA LEU A 61 12.57 0.68 -8.36
C LEU A 61 14.04 0.39 -8.01
N TYR A 62 14.39 0.60 -6.76
CA TYR A 62 15.72 0.32 -6.20
C TYR A 62 15.67 -0.94 -5.36
N ALA A 63 16.65 -1.82 -5.54
CA ALA A 63 16.95 -2.92 -4.66
C ALA A 63 18.27 -2.65 -3.95
N ILE A 64 18.25 -2.58 -2.64
CA ILE A 64 19.38 -2.24 -1.78
C ILE A 64 19.70 -3.45 -0.89
N ASN A 65 20.97 -3.82 -0.82
CA ASN A 65 21.42 -4.89 0.08
C ASN A 65 21.28 -4.48 1.55
N PRO A 66 21.18 -5.44 2.50
CA PRO A 66 21.09 -5.13 3.94
C PRO A 66 22.22 -4.26 4.49
N ASN A 67 23.38 -4.27 3.83
CA ASN A 67 24.54 -3.45 4.18
C ASN A 67 24.53 -2.03 3.59
N GLY A 68 23.44 -1.64 2.89
CA GLY A 68 23.27 -0.30 2.32
C GLY A 68 23.89 -0.12 0.92
N THR A 69 24.41 -1.17 0.28
CA THR A 69 24.93 -1.09 -1.10
C THR A 69 23.83 -1.34 -2.12
N LEU A 70 23.93 -0.73 -3.29
CA LEU A 70 23.00 -0.97 -4.40
C LEU A 70 23.16 -2.41 -4.91
N LYS A 71 22.03 -3.14 -5.02
CA LYS A 71 21.97 -4.45 -5.67
C LYS A 71 21.66 -4.28 -7.15
N TRP A 72 20.57 -3.57 -7.47
CA TRP A 72 20.19 -3.19 -8.83
C TRP A 72 19.12 -2.09 -8.83
N THR A 73 18.84 -1.54 -10.01
CA THR A 73 17.70 -0.65 -10.27
C THR A 73 16.94 -1.12 -11.50
N TYR A 74 15.62 -0.92 -11.49
CA TYR A 74 14.74 -1.12 -12.65
C TYR A 74 14.04 0.20 -12.98
N ASN A 75 14.09 0.62 -14.25
CA ASN A 75 13.44 1.84 -14.72
C ASN A 75 12.03 1.52 -15.22
N THR A 76 11.01 2.17 -14.64
CA THR A 76 9.67 2.28 -15.22
C THR A 76 9.64 3.50 -16.17
N ALA A 77 8.61 3.62 -17.00
CA ALA A 77 8.56 4.73 -17.97
C ALA A 77 8.10 6.07 -17.36
N ALA A 78 7.63 6.08 -16.08
CA ALA A 78 7.23 7.28 -15.35
C ALA A 78 7.47 7.12 -13.86
N SER A 79 7.22 8.20 -13.07
CA SER A 79 7.48 8.22 -11.64
C SER A 79 6.71 7.14 -10.88
N ILE A 80 7.35 6.58 -9.85
CA ILE A 80 6.73 5.79 -8.80
C ILE A 80 6.47 6.75 -7.64
N LEU A 81 5.20 7.15 -7.45
CA LEU A 81 4.87 8.13 -6.42
C LEU A 81 4.60 7.45 -5.08
N SER A 82 3.44 6.86 -4.91
CA SER A 82 2.98 6.31 -3.63
C SER A 82 2.80 4.79 -3.67
N SER A 83 2.92 4.17 -4.83
CA SER A 83 2.93 2.71 -4.91
C SER A 83 4.14 2.15 -4.16
N SER A 84 3.88 1.36 -3.13
CA SER A 84 4.91 0.63 -2.39
C SER A 84 5.07 -0.78 -2.97
N PRO A 85 6.28 -1.33 -3.00
CA PRO A 85 6.49 -2.68 -3.53
C PRO A 85 5.75 -3.74 -2.68
N ALA A 86 5.16 -4.74 -3.34
CA ALA A 86 4.76 -5.99 -2.71
C ALA A 86 5.66 -7.10 -3.20
N ILE A 87 5.89 -8.13 -2.38
CA ILE A 87 6.80 -9.23 -2.66
C ILE A 87 6.04 -10.54 -2.42
N ASP A 88 6.07 -11.44 -3.39
CA ASP A 88 5.51 -12.78 -3.20
C ASP A 88 6.51 -13.78 -2.59
N ALA A 89 6.07 -15.02 -2.39
CA ALA A 89 6.89 -16.09 -1.81
C ALA A 89 8.10 -16.46 -2.68
N ASP A 90 8.04 -16.24 -4.00
CA ASP A 90 9.14 -16.49 -4.94
C ASP A 90 10.12 -15.29 -5.02
N GLY A 91 9.88 -14.24 -4.23
CA GLY A 91 10.68 -13.02 -4.21
C GLY A 91 10.44 -12.10 -5.40
N ILE A 92 9.39 -12.32 -6.19
CA ILE A 92 8.99 -11.41 -7.27
C ILE A 92 8.44 -10.12 -6.64
N VAL A 93 8.94 -8.99 -7.13
CA VAL A 93 8.57 -7.66 -6.65
C VAL A 93 7.57 -7.03 -7.59
N TYR A 94 6.43 -6.62 -7.06
CA TYR A 94 5.35 -5.96 -7.80
C TYR A 94 5.31 -4.49 -7.43
N ILE A 95 5.20 -3.61 -8.45
CA ILE A 95 5.18 -2.16 -8.26
C ILE A 95 4.34 -1.47 -9.32
N GLY A 96 3.49 -0.55 -8.89
CA GLY A 96 2.72 0.32 -9.79
C GLY A 96 3.52 1.56 -10.20
N SER A 97 3.28 2.05 -11.41
CA SER A 97 3.90 3.26 -11.95
C SER A 97 2.87 4.21 -12.55
N ARG A 98 3.22 5.48 -12.61
CA ARG A 98 2.41 6.51 -13.25
C ARG A 98 2.38 6.43 -14.77
N ASP A 99 3.14 5.53 -15.38
CA ASP A 99 2.98 5.16 -16.80
C ASP A 99 1.74 4.28 -17.07
N GLY A 100 1.00 3.90 -15.99
CA GLY A 100 -0.18 3.06 -16.07
C GLY A 100 0.10 1.57 -16.07
N ARG A 101 1.32 1.16 -15.75
CA ARG A 101 1.71 -0.25 -15.66
C ARG A 101 1.95 -0.70 -14.23
N LEU A 102 1.49 -1.90 -13.96
CA LEU A 102 2.01 -2.74 -12.88
C LEU A 102 3.15 -3.58 -13.45
N TYR A 103 4.27 -3.61 -12.75
CA TYR A 103 5.46 -4.38 -13.11
C TYR A 103 5.68 -5.52 -12.13
N ALA A 104 6.06 -6.68 -12.66
CA ALA A 104 6.56 -7.82 -11.89
C ALA A 104 8.03 -8.01 -12.23
N ILE A 105 8.90 -7.87 -11.22
CA ILE A 105 10.36 -7.84 -11.36
C ILE A 105 10.96 -8.99 -10.54
N SER A 106 11.86 -9.77 -11.14
CA SER A 106 12.55 -10.86 -10.44
C SER A 106 13.54 -10.33 -9.38
N PRO A 107 13.99 -11.18 -8.42
CA PRO A 107 15.03 -10.83 -7.44
C PRO A 107 16.35 -10.35 -8.04
N GLU A 108 16.61 -10.68 -9.34
CA GLU A 108 17.79 -10.26 -10.09
C GLU A 108 17.58 -8.93 -10.86
N GLY A 109 16.39 -8.29 -10.70
CA GLY A 109 16.07 -7.02 -11.35
C GLY A 109 15.62 -7.13 -12.81
N ARG A 110 15.14 -8.30 -13.24
CA ARG A 110 14.65 -8.53 -14.60
C ARG A 110 13.13 -8.54 -14.63
N ILE A 111 12.55 -7.92 -15.66
CA ILE A 111 11.10 -7.98 -15.84
C ILE A 111 10.63 -9.42 -16.12
N LYS A 112 9.60 -9.84 -15.40
CA LYS A 112 8.89 -11.10 -15.64
C LYS A 112 7.68 -10.86 -16.53
N TRP A 113 6.87 -9.86 -16.17
CA TRP A 113 5.70 -9.42 -16.93
C TRP A 113 5.28 -8.00 -16.50
N SER A 114 4.39 -7.39 -17.24
CA SER A 114 3.71 -6.15 -16.85
C SER A 114 2.26 -6.17 -17.30
N PHE A 115 1.38 -5.48 -16.53
CA PHE A 115 -0.03 -5.32 -16.86
C PHE A 115 -0.34 -3.83 -17.05
N MET A 116 -1.05 -3.46 -18.13
CA MET A 116 -1.40 -2.07 -18.44
C MET A 116 -2.83 -1.76 -17.99
N THR A 117 -2.98 -0.76 -17.11
CA THR A 117 -4.29 -0.27 -16.66
C THR A 117 -4.82 0.93 -17.46
N MET A 118 -3.99 1.50 -18.35
CA MET A 118 -4.28 2.68 -19.19
C MET A 118 -4.41 4.00 -18.40
N ALA A 119 -4.11 4.02 -17.10
CA ALA A 119 -4.07 5.21 -16.27
C ALA A 119 -3.07 5.01 -15.11
N ARG A 120 -2.67 6.11 -14.47
CA ARG A 120 -1.66 6.08 -13.39
C ARG A 120 -2.03 5.10 -12.29
N ILE A 121 -1.01 4.44 -11.75
CA ILE A 121 -1.11 3.56 -10.59
C ILE A 121 -0.35 4.23 -9.45
N ASP A 122 -1.08 4.80 -8.49
CA ASP A 122 -0.54 5.35 -7.25
C ASP A 122 -0.84 4.42 -6.05
N SER A 123 -1.77 3.46 -6.19
CA SER A 123 -2.02 2.42 -5.19
C SER A 123 -0.86 1.43 -5.12
N SER A 124 -0.69 0.78 -3.97
CA SER A 124 0.24 -0.35 -3.84
C SER A 124 -0.46 -1.65 -4.21
N PRO A 125 0.23 -2.62 -4.81
CA PRO A 125 -0.33 -3.96 -4.99
C PRO A 125 -0.47 -4.68 -3.65
N SER A 126 -1.51 -5.50 -3.52
CA SER A 126 -1.69 -6.46 -2.42
C SER A 126 -1.90 -7.85 -3.01
N ILE A 127 -1.37 -8.88 -2.33
CA ILE A 127 -1.36 -10.26 -2.84
C ILE A 127 -1.95 -11.16 -1.76
N ASN A 128 -2.87 -12.05 -2.13
CA ASN A 128 -3.38 -13.08 -1.24
C ASN A 128 -2.50 -14.35 -1.29
N GLU A 129 -2.81 -15.31 -0.43
CA GLU A 129 -2.08 -16.60 -0.33
C GLU A 129 -2.21 -17.46 -1.61
N ASP A 130 -3.28 -17.28 -2.39
CA ASP A 130 -3.49 -17.98 -3.65
C ASP A 130 -2.65 -17.43 -4.81
N GLY A 131 -2.01 -16.27 -4.60
CA GLY A 131 -1.23 -15.56 -5.61
C GLY A 131 -2.08 -14.64 -6.50
N ILE A 132 -3.27 -14.25 -6.04
CA ILE A 132 -4.06 -13.20 -6.72
C ILE A 132 -3.62 -11.83 -6.21
N LEU A 133 -3.20 -10.98 -7.14
CA LEU A 133 -2.75 -9.62 -6.88
C LEU A 133 -3.88 -8.64 -7.19
N TYR A 134 -4.15 -7.73 -6.25
CA TYR A 134 -5.13 -6.67 -6.40
C TYR A 134 -4.43 -5.32 -6.56
N ILE A 135 -4.88 -4.51 -7.53
CA ILE A 135 -4.33 -3.20 -7.82
C ILE A 135 -5.40 -2.21 -8.26
N GLY A 136 -5.45 -1.06 -7.61
CA GLY A 136 -6.31 0.06 -7.99
C GLY A 136 -5.64 0.97 -9.00
N SER A 137 -6.42 1.61 -9.86
CA SER A 137 -5.92 2.56 -10.86
C SER A 137 -6.71 3.86 -10.87
N GLN A 138 -6.10 4.92 -11.39
CA GLN A 138 -6.77 6.21 -11.56
C GLN A 138 -7.85 6.22 -12.67
N ASN A 139 -7.97 5.13 -13.44
CA ASN A 139 -9.12 4.94 -14.34
C ASN A 139 -10.41 4.51 -13.62
N GLY A 140 -10.36 4.35 -12.29
CA GLY A 140 -11.51 3.97 -11.49
C GLY A 140 -11.77 2.47 -11.41
N LYS A 141 -10.85 1.63 -11.86
CA LYS A 141 -10.97 0.17 -11.80
C LYS A 141 -10.05 -0.44 -10.76
N LEU A 142 -10.57 -1.44 -10.06
CA LEU A 142 -9.80 -2.40 -9.28
C LEU A 142 -9.60 -3.64 -10.15
N TYR A 143 -8.38 -4.13 -10.21
CA TYR A 143 -8.00 -5.31 -11.00
C TYR A 143 -7.55 -6.43 -10.08
N ALA A 144 -7.94 -7.67 -10.39
CA ALA A 144 -7.40 -8.90 -9.82
C ALA A 144 -6.62 -9.65 -10.88
N LEU A 145 -5.35 -9.94 -10.62
CA LEU A 145 -4.41 -10.53 -11.55
C LEU A 145 -3.82 -11.82 -10.96
N ASP A 146 -3.74 -12.88 -11.75
CA ASP A 146 -3.06 -14.11 -11.36
C ASP A 146 -1.54 -13.96 -11.56
N THR A 147 -0.79 -13.93 -10.46
CA THR A 147 0.68 -13.80 -10.50
C THR A 147 1.35 -15.06 -11.06
N LYS A 148 0.74 -16.23 -10.89
CA LYS A 148 1.23 -17.53 -11.37
C LYS A 148 1.04 -17.71 -12.88
N ASP A 149 0.05 -17.01 -13.48
CA ASP A 149 -0.21 -16.97 -14.93
C ASP A 149 0.20 -15.61 -15.55
N LYS A 150 1.41 -15.14 -15.22
CA LYS A 150 2.06 -13.94 -15.81
C LYS A 150 1.20 -12.67 -15.73
N GLY A 151 0.44 -12.50 -14.66
CA GLY A 151 -0.41 -11.34 -14.46
C GLY A 151 -1.66 -11.33 -15.33
N LYS A 152 -2.16 -12.52 -15.70
CA LYS A 152 -3.44 -12.65 -16.40
C LYS A 152 -4.57 -12.06 -15.59
N LEU A 153 -5.41 -11.28 -16.25
CA LEU A 153 -6.61 -10.69 -15.64
C LEU A 153 -7.59 -11.80 -15.23
N VAL A 154 -7.90 -11.85 -13.94
CA VAL A 154 -8.94 -12.73 -13.38
C VAL A 154 -10.29 -12.02 -13.46
N TRP A 155 -10.35 -10.80 -12.92
CA TRP A 155 -11.51 -9.91 -13.03
C TRP A 155 -11.11 -8.45 -12.86
N GLU A 156 -11.98 -7.53 -13.28
CA GLU A 156 -11.93 -6.13 -12.97
C GLU A 156 -13.28 -5.66 -12.43
N TYR A 157 -13.25 -4.72 -11.47
CA TYR A 157 -14.45 -4.08 -10.94
C TYR A 157 -14.36 -2.57 -11.19
N ASN A 158 -15.39 -2.00 -11.86
CA ASN A 158 -15.43 -0.57 -12.17
C ASN A 158 -16.09 0.21 -11.02
N ILE A 159 -15.28 0.96 -10.27
CA ILE A 159 -15.70 1.84 -9.18
C ILE A 159 -16.17 3.21 -9.70
N GLU A 160 -15.78 3.56 -10.94
CA GLU A 160 -16.04 4.87 -11.59
C GLU A 160 -15.45 6.06 -10.81
N SER A 161 -14.46 5.81 -9.99
CA SER A 161 -13.75 6.82 -9.21
C SER A 161 -12.32 6.40 -8.95
N ARG A 162 -11.41 7.36 -9.04
CA ARG A 162 -9.97 7.15 -8.85
C ARG A 162 -9.66 6.38 -7.56
N ILE A 163 -8.80 5.37 -7.69
CA ILE A 163 -8.34 4.51 -6.60
C ILE A 163 -6.85 4.79 -6.37
N ASP A 164 -6.52 5.42 -5.24
CA ASP A 164 -5.14 5.62 -4.79
C ASP A 164 -4.81 4.72 -3.58
N ALA A 165 -5.85 4.23 -2.89
CA ALA A 165 -5.71 3.35 -1.73
C ALA A 165 -5.24 1.95 -2.14
N THR A 166 -4.44 1.32 -1.28
CA THR A 166 -4.12 -0.11 -1.38
C THR A 166 -5.33 -0.92 -0.94
N ALA A 167 -5.66 -1.98 -1.66
CA ALA A 167 -6.72 -2.90 -1.27
C ALA A 167 -6.28 -3.71 -0.04
N ALA A 168 -7.13 -3.80 0.98
CA ALA A 168 -6.95 -4.71 2.10
C ALA A 168 -7.71 -6.01 1.84
N ILE A 169 -7.13 -7.13 2.27
CA ILE A 169 -7.69 -8.46 2.07
C ILE A 169 -7.99 -9.04 3.46
N SER A 170 -9.23 -9.46 3.69
CA SER A 170 -9.61 -10.16 4.93
C SER A 170 -9.38 -11.66 4.84
N ALA A 171 -9.47 -12.34 5.98
CA ALA A 171 -9.27 -13.79 6.06
C ALA A 171 -10.30 -14.61 5.25
N ASP A 172 -11.51 -14.07 5.01
CA ASP A 172 -12.53 -14.68 4.15
C ASP A 172 -12.33 -14.36 2.66
N GLY A 173 -11.22 -13.67 2.32
CA GLY A 173 -10.88 -13.25 0.97
C GLY A 173 -11.62 -12.00 0.47
N THR A 174 -12.47 -11.36 1.28
CA THR A 174 -13.13 -10.10 0.91
C THR A 174 -12.08 -8.98 0.71
N ILE A 175 -12.21 -8.22 -0.36
CA ILE A 175 -11.31 -7.13 -0.73
C ILE A 175 -11.96 -5.80 -0.36
N TYR A 176 -11.27 -4.99 0.46
CA TYR A 176 -11.73 -3.66 0.86
C TYR A 176 -10.88 -2.59 0.20
N VAL A 177 -11.50 -1.65 -0.50
CA VAL A 177 -10.80 -0.55 -1.17
C VAL A 177 -11.57 0.76 -1.07
N GLY A 178 -10.86 1.81 -0.66
CA GLY A 178 -11.38 3.17 -0.63
C GLY A 178 -11.16 3.89 -1.96
N ALA A 179 -12.07 4.79 -2.31
CA ALA A 179 -11.99 5.59 -3.52
C ALA A 179 -12.21 7.08 -3.27
N LYS A 180 -11.87 7.91 -4.27
CA LYS A 180 -11.99 9.37 -4.18
C LYS A 180 -13.43 9.88 -4.08
N ASN A 181 -14.43 9.07 -4.44
CA ASN A 181 -15.85 9.41 -4.25
C ASN A 181 -16.36 9.25 -2.81
N GLY A 182 -15.46 8.92 -1.87
CA GLY A 182 -15.79 8.78 -0.46
C GLY A 182 -16.41 7.43 -0.08
N ASN A 183 -16.48 6.49 -1.00
CA ASN A 183 -16.97 5.16 -0.72
C ASN A 183 -15.84 4.19 -0.40
N LEU A 184 -16.04 3.38 0.63
CA LEU A 184 -15.35 2.11 0.84
C LEU A 184 -16.17 1.01 0.16
N TYR A 185 -15.53 0.21 -0.65
CA TYR A 185 -16.11 -0.93 -1.36
C TYR A 185 -15.62 -2.21 -0.71
N ALA A 186 -16.53 -3.13 -0.43
CA ALA A 186 -16.22 -4.53 -0.14
C ALA A 186 -16.58 -5.37 -1.38
N ILE A 187 -15.61 -6.08 -1.90
CA ILE A 187 -15.72 -6.87 -3.13
C ILE A 187 -15.41 -8.32 -2.77
N ASN A 188 -16.25 -9.24 -3.23
CA ASN A 188 -16.04 -10.67 -3.05
C ASN A 188 -14.82 -11.16 -3.84
N PRO A 189 -14.22 -12.32 -3.48
CA PRO A 189 -13.08 -12.88 -4.21
C PRO A 189 -13.34 -13.13 -5.71
N ASP A 190 -14.59 -13.31 -6.09
CA ASP A 190 -15.03 -13.50 -7.49
C ASP A 190 -15.21 -12.19 -8.28
N GLY A 191 -14.95 -11.03 -7.64
CA GLY A 191 -15.09 -9.71 -8.26
C GLY A 191 -16.47 -9.09 -8.15
N THR A 192 -17.44 -9.73 -7.51
CA THR A 192 -18.78 -9.16 -7.31
C THR A 192 -18.81 -8.22 -6.11
N LEU A 193 -19.65 -7.17 -6.18
CA LEU A 193 -19.83 -6.25 -5.06
C LEU A 193 -20.55 -6.95 -3.89
N LYS A 194 -19.96 -6.84 -2.69
CA LYS A 194 -20.58 -7.31 -1.44
C LYS A 194 -21.42 -6.20 -0.80
N TRP A 195 -20.81 -5.03 -0.60
CA TRP A 195 -21.46 -3.82 -0.10
C TRP A 195 -20.60 -2.56 -0.33
N THR A 196 -21.19 -1.39 -0.14
CA THR A 196 -20.50 -0.10 -0.10
C THR A 196 -20.85 0.66 1.18
N PHE A 197 -19.88 1.43 1.70
CA PHE A 197 -20.07 2.34 2.82
C PHE A 197 -19.58 3.75 2.45
N ASN A 198 -20.45 4.76 2.55
CA ASN A 198 -20.09 6.14 2.24
C ASN A 198 -19.60 6.89 3.48
N THR A 199 -18.39 7.44 3.44
CA THR A 199 -17.82 8.26 4.53
C THR A 199 -18.16 9.74 4.40
N GLY A 200 -18.66 10.16 3.24
CA GLY A 200 -19.01 11.55 2.94
C GLY A 200 -17.87 12.38 2.36
N ASP A 201 -16.63 11.88 2.31
CA ASP A 201 -15.48 12.56 1.70
C ASP A 201 -14.43 11.52 1.26
N THR A 202 -13.48 11.96 0.44
CA THR A 202 -12.41 11.16 -0.16
C THR A 202 -11.77 10.18 0.81
N ILE A 203 -11.59 8.95 0.34
CA ILE A 203 -10.77 7.92 0.98
C ILE A 203 -9.52 7.72 0.11
N SER A 204 -8.35 8.08 0.64
CA SER A 204 -7.05 7.79 0.03
C SER A 204 -6.14 6.93 0.91
N SER A 205 -6.58 6.68 2.14
CA SER A 205 -5.94 5.73 3.06
C SER A 205 -6.31 4.30 2.69
N SER A 206 -5.38 3.38 2.91
CA SER A 206 -5.70 1.95 2.84
C SER A 206 -6.51 1.55 4.07
N ALA A 207 -7.50 0.68 3.89
CA ALA A 207 -8.22 0.10 5.01
C ALA A 207 -7.33 -0.86 5.80
N THR A 208 -7.64 -1.05 7.07
CA THR A 208 -7.01 -2.07 7.94
C THR A 208 -8.09 -2.96 8.50
N VAL A 209 -7.90 -4.27 8.40
CA VAL A 209 -8.83 -5.27 8.94
C VAL A 209 -8.26 -5.79 10.25
N SER A 210 -9.03 -5.65 11.32
CA SER A 210 -8.68 -6.16 12.65
C SER A 210 -8.96 -7.66 12.77
N ALA A 211 -8.42 -8.30 13.82
CA ALA A 211 -8.60 -9.73 14.06
C ALA A 211 -10.08 -10.15 14.24
N ASP A 212 -10.96 -9.26 14.72
CA ASP A 212 -12.40 -9.48 14.83
C ASP A 212 -13.17 -9.21 13.52
N GLY A 213 -12.43 -8.93 12.42
CA GLY A 213 -12.99 -8.60 11.12
C GLY A 213 -13.50 -7.17 10.98
N THR A 214 -13.34 -6.30 11.99
CA THR A 214 -13.67 -4.87 11.87
C THR A 214 -12.76 -4.18 10.87
N ILE A 215 -13.36 -3.40 9.95
CA ILE A 215 -12.66 -2.64 8.93
C ILE A 215 -12.48 -1.21 9.42
N LEU A 216 -11.24 -0.75 9.53
CA LEU A 216 -10.88 0.63 9.86
C LEU A 216 -10.53 1.38 8.60
N VAL A 217 -11.15 2.55 8.39
CA VAL A 217 -10.84 3.42 7.26
C VAL A 217 -10.86 4.88 7.67
N ALA A 218 -9.88 5.63 7.19
CA ALA A 218 -9.77 7.06 7.41
C ALA A 218 -10.27 7.84 6.19
N SER A 219 -10.94 8.95 6.43
CA SER A 219 -11.48 9.83 5.39
C SER A 219 -10.93 11.25 5.51
N TRP A 220 -10.94 11.98 4.41
CA TRP A 220 -10.48 13.37 4.36
C TRP A 220 -11.35 14.31 5.21
N ASN A 221 -12.55 13.89 5.61
CA ASN A 221 -13.39 14.65 6.56
C ASN A 221 -12.88 14.61 8.02
N GLY A 222 -11.68 14.04 8.25
CA GLY A 222 -11.06 14.00 9.58
C GLY A 222 -11.60 12.91 10.52
N ASN A 223 -12.42 12.00 9.99
CA ASN A 223 -12.97 10.90 10.79
C ASN A 223 -12.30 9.56 10.47
N LEU A 224 -12.15 8.75 11.50
CA LEU A 224 -11.87 7.32 11.42
C LEU A 224 -13.20 6.57 11.58
N TYR A 225 -13.47 5.65 10.70
CA TYR A 225 -14.65 4.80 10.69
C TYR A 225 -14.26 3.36 11.00
N SER A 226 -14.98 2.75 11.92
CA SER A 226 -14.96 1.32 12.20
C SER A 226 -16.23 0.71 11.63
N ILE A 227 -16.09 -0.22 10.70
CA ILE A 227 -17.19 -0.82 9.93
C ILE A 227 -17.18 -2.31 10.18
N LYS A 228 -18.35 -2.90 10.37
CA LYS A 228 -18.50 -4.35 10.56
C LYS A 228 -18.34 -5.10 9.22
N PRO A 229 -18.08 -6.42 9.25
CA PRO A 229 -17.96 -7.22 8.02
C PRO A 229 -19.21 -7.22 7.13
N ASP A 230 -20.39 -6.90 7.70
CA ASP A 230 -21.66 -6.76 7.00
C ASP A 230 -21.88 -5.38 6.34
N GLY A 231 -20.90 -4.46 6.48
CA GLY A 231 -20.96 -3.10 5.94
C GLY A 231 -21.66 -2.08 6.87
N SER A 232 -22.19 -2.49 8.01
CA SER A 232 -22.82 -1.56 8.97
C SER A 232 -21.76 -0.79 9.77
N LEU A 233 -22.06 0.47 10.08
CA LEU A 233 -21.19 1.29 10.93
C LEU A 233 -21.13 0.71 12.35
N LYS A 234 -19.93 0.44 12.85
CA LYS A 234 -19.69 0.06 14.25
C LYS A 234 -19.44 1.31 15.10
N GLU A 235 -18.54 2.18 14.62
CA GLU A 235 -18.15 3.40 15.32
C GLU A 235 -17.62 4.45 14.34
N LYS A 236 -17.82 5.72 14.69
CA LYS A 236 -17.23 6.88 14.00
C LYS A 236 -16.51 7.73 15.04
N GLN A 237 -15.19 7.87 14.87
CA GLN A 237 -14.35 8.70 15.73
C GLN A 237 -13.92 9.96 14.97
N ASN A 238 -14.26 11.14 15.49
CA ASN A 238 -13.68 12.39 15.01
C ASN A 238 -12.27 12.52 15.55
N VAL A 239 -11.26 12.39 14.66
CA VAL A 239 -9.83 12.40 15.02
C VAL A 239 -9.28 13.81 14.96
N SER A 240 -9.57 14.52 13.87
CA SER A 240 -9.01 15.84 13.57
C SER A 240 -9.97 16.62 12.69
N ARG A 241 -9.94 17.95 12.79
CA ARG A 241 -10.59 18.84 11.79
C ARG A 241 -9.80 18.94 10.47
N PHE A 242 -8.63 18.29 10.42
CA PHE A 242 -7.78 18.21 9.23
C PHE A 242 -7.95 16.83 8.56
N THR A 243 -7.46 16.72 7.33
CA THR A 243 -7.60 15.50 6.56
C THR A 243 -6.78 14.34 7.14
N LEU A 244 -7.37 13.14 7.12
CA LEU A 244 -6.67 11.89 7.41
C LEU A 244 -6.27 11.24 6.09
N ILE A 245 -4.97 11.22 5.82
CA ILE A 245 -4.40 10.64 4.59
C ILE A 245 -3.56 9.40 4.86
N SER A 246 -3.20 9.15 6.13
CA SER A 246 -2.47 7.95 6.52
C SER A 246 -3.42 6.77 6.69
N SER A 247 -2.94 5.58 6.46
CA SER A 247 -3.67 4.36 6.78
C SER A 247 -3.61 4.10 8.29
N PRO A 248 -4.72 3.67 8.92
CA PRO A 248 -4.70 3.26 10.32
C PRO A 248 -3.85 2.01 10.50
N SER A 249 -3.22 1.86 11.64
CA SER A 249 -2.52 0.64 12.07
C SER A 249 -3.02 0.20 13.43
N ILE A 250 -2.96 -1.10 13.71
CA ILE A 250 -3.45 -1.70 14.98
C ILE A 250 -2.29 -2.46 15.61
N ASP A 251 -2.04 -2.24 16.89
CA ASP A 251 -1.07 -3.04 17.64
C ASP A 251 -1.70 -4.35 18.19
N SER A 252 -0.87 -5.18 18.81
CA SER A 252 -1.29 -6.45 19.41
C SER A 252 -2.28 -6.30 20.58
N HIS A 253 -2.44 -5.10 21.15
CA HIS A 253 -3.37 -4.77 22.21
C HIS A 253 -4.69 -4.19 21.70
N GLY A 254 -4.80 -4.00 20.39
CA GLY A 254 -5.97 -3.41 19.74
C GLY A 254 -5.98 -1.87 19.71
N THR A 255 -4.88 -1.23 20.08
CA THR A 255 -4.73 0.23 19.94
C THR A 255 -4.58 0.61 18.48
N VAL A 256 -5.38 1.56 18.03
CA VAL A 256 -5.37 2.08 16.65
C VAL A 256 -4.54 3.35 16.60
N TYR A 257 -3.57 3.41 15.71
CA TYR A 257 -2.73 4.58 15.45
C TYR A 257 -3.05 5.16 14.08
N ILE A 258 -3.11 6.50 14.02
CA ILE A 258 -3.34 7.21 12.75
C ILE A 258 -2.66 8.58 12.75
N GLY A 259 -2.04 8.93 11.61
CA GLY A 259 -1.47 10.24 11.37
C GLY A 259 -2.46 11.20 10.71
N SER A 260 -2.37 12.48 11.04
CA SER A 260 -3.18 13.56 10.47
C SER A 260 -2.29 14.64 9.82
N THR A 261 -2.87 15.41 8.90
CA THR A 261 -2.18 16.54 8.27
C THR A 261 -1.97 17.73 9.21
N ASP A 262 -2.41 17.64 10.46
CA ASP A 262 -2.06 18.57 11.55
C ASP A 262 -0.71 18.25 12.22
N TRP A 263 0.07 17.33 11.62
CA TRP A 263 1.39 16.89 12.08
C TRP A 263 1.38 16.09 13.40
N LYS A 264 0.24 15.48 13.72
CA LYS A 264 0.09 14.65 14.91
C LYS A 264 -0.18 13.19 14.54
N VAL A 265 0.20 12.32 15.47
CA VAL A 265 -0.22 10.93 15.51
C VAL A 265 -1.21 10.77 16.66
N TYR A 266 -2.34 10.16 16.37
CA TYR A 266 -3.39 9.87 17.34
C TYR A 266 -3.39 8.38 17.64
N ALA A 267 -3.66 8.04 18.91
CA ALA A 267 -3.81 6.67 19.37
C ALA A 267 -5.15 6.52 20.08
N PHE A 268 -5.90 5.49 19.72
CA PHE A 268 -7.20 5.12 20.30
C PHE A 268 -7.10 3.69 20.79
N GLY A 269 -7.16 3.49 22.08
CA GLY A 269 -7.23 2.20 22.74
C GLY A 269 -8.59 1.98 23.41
N LYS A 270 -8.86 0.72 23.77
CA LYS A 270 -9.99 0.40 24.66
C LYS A 270 -9.76 0.94 26.05
#